data_a8bee6ee86cea2bbe8b1a5d4f55bbfb6
#
_entry.id   a8bee6ee86cea2bbe8b1a5d4f55bbfb6
#
_cell.length_a   1.000
_cell.length_b   1.000
_cell.length_c   1.000
_cell.angle_alpha   90.00
_cell.angle_beta   90.00
_cell.angle_gamma   90.00
#
_symmetry.space_group_name_H-M   'P 1'
#
loop_
_entity.id
_entity.type
_entity.pdbx_description
1 polymer ?
#
loop_
_entity_poly.entity_id
_entity_poly.type
_entity_poly.pdbx_seq_one_letter_code
_entity_poly.pdbx_strand_id
1 'polypeptide(L)'
;MNLVLAIIPVLLLIILMAFFKMSGDKSSVISLVVTMLIAFFGFHFPVNDLLSSFLYGALKAVSPILIIILMAIFSYNVLLKTEKMEIIKQQFSSISTDKSIQVLLLTWGFGGLLEAMAGFGTAVAIPAAILVSLGFKPVFSATVSLIANSVATAFGAIGTPVLVLAKETNLDVLVLSANVVLQLSVLIFLIPFVLLFLTDSKLKSLPKNIFLSLLVGGVSLGSQYIAARYMGAESPAIIGSILSIIVIVAYGKLTASKEEKARKSTLKGLEVLNAWSIYLLILFLIVLTSPLFPGLRTTLENNWVTRISLPINDSTMNYTVSWLTHAGVLLFVGTFVGGLIQGAKIWELFAVLWNTVKQLKKTFITVICLVSLSTIMDTAGMISVIATALAVATGSLYPLFAPVIGCLGTFITGSDTSSNILLGKLQANVAGHIQVSPDWLSAANTVGATGGKIISPQSIAIATSAGNQQGKEGEILKSAIPYALAYVLITGVIVYIFS
;
A
#
# COMPACT_ATOMS: atom_id res chain seq x y z
N MET A 1 0.13 -32.52 -15.77
CA MET A 1 -0.24 -31.60 -16.88
C MET A 1 -0.96 -30.35 -16.34
N ASN A 2 -1.99 -30.50 -15.52
CA ASN A 2 -2.78 -29.37 -15.00
C ASN A 2 -1.96 -28.32 -14.20
N LEU A 3 -0.98 -28.74 -13.38
CA LEU A 3 -0.12 -27.83 -12.63
C LEU A 3 0.70 -26.93 -13.55
N VAL A 4 1.31 -27.49 -14.60
CA VAL A 4 2.11 -26.71 -15.56
C VAL A 4 1.23 -25.67 -16.25
N LEU A 5 0.05 -26.05 -16.73
CA LEU A 5 -0.92 -25.13 -17.34
C LEU A 5 -1.40 -24.04 -16.37
N ALA A 6 -1.64 -24.40 -15.10
CA ALA A 6 -2.10 -23.46 -14.08
C ALA A 6 -1.05 -22.38 -13.75
N ILE A 7 0.23 -22.72 -13.78
CA ILE A 7 1.33 -21.80 -13.44
C ILE A 7 1.67 -20.85 -14.61
N ILE A 8 1.43 -21.25 -15.85
CA ILE A 8 1.80 -20.46 -17.05
C ILE A 8 1.33 -19.00 -16.97
N PRO A 9 0.09 -18.64 -16.60
CA PRO A 9 -0.36 -17.26 -16.57
C PRO A 9 0.51 -16.35 -15.68
N VAL A 10 0.83 -16.83 -14.49
CA VAL A 10 1.65 -16.09 -13.52
C VAL A 10 3.10 -16.01 -13.99
N LEU A 11 3.69 -17.14 -14.44
CA LEU A 11 5.03 -17.14 -14.98
C LEU A 11 5.17 -16.26 -16.22
N LEU A 12 4.17 -16.28 -17.12
CA LEU A 12 4.17 -15.42 -18.30
C LEU A 12 4.20 -13.94 -17.92
N LEU A 13 3.35 -13.53 -16.97
CA LEU A 13 3.36 -12.16 -16.46
C LEU A 13 4.74 -11.77 -15.92
N ILE A 14 5.34 -12.64 -15.11
CA ILE A 14 6.69 -12.47 -14.55
C ILE A 14 7.72 -12.32 -15.67
N ILE A 15 7.74 -13.22 -16.63
CA ILE A 15 8.70 -13.24 -17.74
C ILE A 15 8.55 -11.97 -18.57
N LEU A 16 7.32 -11.58 -18.95
CA LEU A 16 7.08 -10.38 -19.75
C LEU A 16 7.57 -9.11 -19.04
N MET A 17 7.33 -8.99 -17.73
CA MET A 17 7.72 -7.80 -16.97
C MET A 17 9.22 -7.80 -16.59
N ALA A 18 9.75 -8.91 -16.06
CA ALA A 18 11.11 -8.97 -15.55
C ALA A 18 12.18 -9.13 -16.64
N PHE A 19 11.95 -10.01 -17.62
CA PHE A 19 12.95 -10.30 -18.66
C PHE A 19 12.75 -9.45 -19.91
N PHE A 20 11.51 -9.35 -20.42
CA PHE A 20 11.22 -8.54 -21.61
C PHE A 20 11.03 -7.05 -21.28
N LYS A 21 11.02 -6.67 -19.99
CA LYS A 21 10.85 -5.27 -19.52
C LYS A 21 9.60 -4.59 -20.12
N MET A 22 8.57 -5.39 -20.40
CA MET A 22 7.30 -4.87 -20.89
C MET A 22 6.55 -4.13 -19.79
N SER A 23 5.81 -3.08 -20.19
CA SER A 23 4.95 -2.34 -19.25
C SER A 23 3.82 -3.21 -18.71
N GLY A 24 3.37 -2.93 -17.46
CA GLY A 24 2.36 -3.72 -16.76
C GLY A 24 1.02 -3.83 -17.52
N ASP A 25 0.62 -2.75 -18.23
CA ASP A 25 -0.58 -2.73 -19.06
C ASP A 25 -0.51 -3.74 -20.22
N LYS A 26 0.60 -3.81 -20.95
CA LYS A 26 0.78 -4.78 -22.03
C LYS A 26 0.92 -6.21 -21.52
N SER A 27 1.75 -6.40 -20.48
CA SER A 27 1.99 -7.73 -19.89
C SER A 27 0.70 -8.34 -19.31
N SER A 28 -0.11 -7.54 -18.63
CA SER A 28 -1.37 -8.01 -18.05
C SER A 28 -2.41 -8.38 -19.11
N VAL A 29 -2.50 -7.63 -20.22
CA VAL A 29 -3.38 -7.96 -21.36
C VAL A 29 -2.98 -9.29 -21.98
N ILE A 30 -1.68 -9.47 -22.30
CA ILE A 30 -1.19 -10.72 -22.90
C ILE A 30 -1.43 -11.90 -21.96
N SER A 31 -1.10 -11.75 -20.67
CA SER A 31 -1.29 -12.81 -19.68
C SER A 31 -2.77 -13.15 -19.49
N LEU A 32 -3.68 -12.16 -19.50
CA LEU A 32 -5.11 -12.38 -19.45
C LEU A 32 -5.62 -13.22 -20.65
N VAL A 33 -5.22 -12.84 -21.87
CA VAL A 33 -5.60 -13.58 -23.09
C VAL A 33 -5.12 -15.03 -23.02
N VAL A 34 -3.86 -15.24 -22.62
CA VAL A 34 -3.31 -16.60 -22.44
C VAL A 34 -4.05 -17.37 -21.34
N THR A 35 -4.40 -16.69 -20.25
CA THR A 35 -5.21 -17.31 -19.16
C THR A 35 -6.58 -17.77 -19.68
N MET A 36 -7.26 -16.94 -20.46
CA MET A 36 -8.55 -17.31 -21.08
C MET A 36 -8.42 -18.53 -21.99
N LEU A 37 -7.37 -18.59 -22.81
CA LEU A 37 -7.10 -19.74 -23.68
C LEU A 37 -6.81 -21.01 -22.87
N ILE A 38 -5.98 -20.92 -21.83
CA ILE A 38 -5.69 -22.05 -20.94
C ILE A 38 -6.92 -22.51 -20.19
N ALA A 39 -7.75 -21.59 -19.68
CA ALA A 39 -9.02 -21.93 -19.02
C ALA A 39 -9.94 -22.70 -19.96
N PHE A 40 -10.10 -22.22 -21.18
CA PHE A 40 -11.00 -22.86 -22.17
C PHE A 40 -10.47 -24.21 -22.65
N PHE A 41 -9.23 -24.26 -23.19
CA PHE A 41 -8.69 -25.48 -23.79
C PHE A 41 -8.09 -26.46 -22.78
N GLY A 42 -7.43 -25.95 -21.72
CA GLY A 42 -6.71 -26.78 -20.77
C GLY A 42 -7.57 -27.25 -19.59
N PHE A 43 -8.48 -26.42 -19.10
CA PHE A 43 -9.37 -26.71 -17.98
C PHE A 43 -10.81 -26.97 -18.41
N HIS A 44 -11.11 -26.93 -19.72
CA HIS A 44 -12.45 -27.13 -20.27
C HIS A 44 -13.51 -26.21 -19.67
N PHE A 45 -13.11 -24.99 -19.29
CA PHE A 45 -13.98 -24.02 -18.64
C PHE A 45 -14.99 -23.45 -19.64
N PRO A 46 -16.32 -23.50 -19.37
CA PRO A 46 -17.34 -23.06 -20.31
C PRO A 46 -17.18 -21.59 -20.72
N VAL A 47 -17.45 -21.26 -21.99
CA VAL A 47 -17.30 -19.89 -22.52
C VAL A 47 -18.17 -18.90 -21.76
N ASN A 48 -19.41 -19.28 -21.41
CA ASN A 48 -20.31 -18.41 -20.64
C ASN A 48 -19.73 -18.07 -19.26
N ASP A 49 -19.20 -19.08 -18.55
CA ASP A 49 -18.56 -18.90 -17.24
C ASP A 49 -17.26 -18.08 -17.35
N LEU A 50 -16.51 -18.28 -18.44
CA LEU A 50 -15.31 -17.50 -18.75
C LEU A 50 -15.63 -16.01 -18.91
N LEU A 51 -16.67 -15.67 -19.70
CA LEU A 51 -17.11 -14.30 -19.91
C LEU A 51 -17.68 -13.68 -18.64
N SER A 52 -18.48 -14.45 -17.90
CA SER A 52 -19.02 -14.01 -16.60
C SER A 52 -17.90 -13.76 -15.59
N SER A 53 -16.90 -14.64 -15.53
CA SER A 53 -15.72 -14.47 -14.65
C SER A 53 -14.88 -13.26 -15.03
N PHE A 54 -14.67 -13.02 -16.33
CA PHE A 54 -14.02 -11.82 -16.82
C PHE A 54 -14.78 -10.55 -16.39
N LEU A 55 -16.11 -10.52 -16.62
CA LEU A 55 -16.94 -9.37 -16.27
C LEU A 55 -16.98 -9.13 -14.75
N TYR A 56 -17.10 -10.20 -13.97
CA TYR A 56 -17.05 -10.12 -12.50
C TYR A 56 -15.71 -9.55 -12.00
N GLY A 57 -14.59 -10.01 -12.57
CA GLY A 57 -13.28 -9.48 -12.30
C GLY A 57 -13.14 -8.01 -12.69
N ALA A 58 -13.66 -7.59 -13.85
CA ALA A 58 -13.66 -6.21 -14.29
C ALA A 58 -14.48 -5.30 -13.36
N LEU A 59 -15.65 -5.75 -12.90
CA LEU A 59 -16.47 -5.03 -11.92
C LEU A 59 -15.72 -4.83 -10.59
N LYS A 60 -15.09 -5.89 -10.07
CA LYS A 60 -14.24 -5.83 -8.86
C LYS A 60 -13.05 -4.89 -9.04
N ALA A 61 -12.47 -4.84 -10.23
CA ALA A 61 -11.38 -3.92 -10.54
C ALA A 61 -11.84 -2.46 -10.52
N VAL A 62 -13.01 -2.15 -11.10
CA VAL A 62 -13.53 -0.78 -11.14
C VAL A 62 -13.89 -0.30 -9.74
N SER A 63 -14.68 -1.06 -9.00
CA SER A 63 -15.05 -0.74 -7.62
C SER A 63 -14.81 -1.96 -6.72
N PRO A 64 -14.05 -1.82 -5.63
CA PRO A 64 -13.57 -0.54 -5.06
C PRO A 64 -12.24 -0.02 -5.65
N ILE A 65 -11.43 -0.86 -6.32
CA ILE A 65 -10.00 -0.66 -6.51
C ILE A 65 -9.68 0.62 -7.29
N LEU A 66 -10.15 0.72 -8.54
CA LEU A 66 -9.79 1.85 -9.42
C LEU A 66 -10.37 3.17 -8.95
N ILE A 67 -11.56 3.16 -8.36
CA ILE A 67 -12.18 4.37 -7.81
C ILE A 67 -11.33 4.89 -6.63
N ILE A 68 -10.88 4.03 -5.71
CA ILE A 68 -10.01 4.44 -4.59
C ILE A 68 -8.69 5.00 -5.11
N ILE A 69 -8.02 4.29 -6.03
CA ILE A 69 -6.76 4.71 -6.63
C ILE A 69 -6.90 6.08 -7.31
N LEU A 70 -7.95 6.25 -8.11
CA LEU A 70 -8.23 7.50 -8.83
C LEU A 70 -8.40 8.66 -7.85
N MET A 71 -9.22 8.48 -6.80
CA MET A 71 -9.54 9.55 -5.86
C MET A 71 -8.38 9.85 -4.91
N ALA A 72 -7.56 8.88 -4.55
CA ALA A 72 -6.34 9.10 -3.78
C ALA A 72 -5.34 9.97 -4.55
N ILE A 73 -5.09 9.69 -5.85
CA ILE A 73 -4.22 10.50 -6.69
C ILE A 73 -4.85 11.86 -7.00
N PHE A 74 -6.17 11.92 -7.17
CA PHE A 74 -6.88 13.19 -7.31
C PHE A 74 -6.66 14.10 -6.11
N SER A 75 -6.74 13.58 -4.87
CA SER A 75 -6.48 14.37 -3.64
C SER A 75 -5.08 14.97 -3.63
N TYR A 76 -4.08 14.18 -4.00
CA TYR A 76 -2.70 14.64 -4.11
C TYR A 76 -2.51 15.70 -5.20
N ASN A 77 -3.10 15.48 -6.39
CA ASN A 77 -3.02 16.42 -7.50
C ASN A 77 -3.70 17.76 -7.18
N VAL A 78 -4.78 17.76 -6.39
CA VAL A 78 -5.42 19.00 -5.90
C VAL A 78 -4.48 19.75 -4.97
N LEU A 79 -3.80 19.06 -4.02
CA LEU A 79 -2.81 19.69 -3.14
C LEU A 79 -1.64 20.31 -3.90
N LEU A 80 -1.19 19.69 -5.00
CA LEU A 80 -0.19 20.27 -5.89
C LEU A 80 -0.73 21.51 -6.60
N LYS A 81 -1.96 21.44 -7.14
CA LYS A 81 -2.60 22.54 -7.86
C LYS A 81 -2.85 23.77 -6.98
N THR A 82 -3.19 23.56 -5.70
CA THR A 82 -3.43 24.63 -4.71
C THR A 82 -2.17 25.12 -4.03
N GLU A 83 -0.98 24.59 -4.38
CA GLU A 83 0.33 24.87 -3.79
C GLU A 83 0.42 24.59 -2.27
N LYS A 84 -0.60 23.91 -1.71
CA LYS A 84 -0.64 23.60 -0.28
C LYS A 84 0.37 22.54 0.13
N MET A 85 0.81 21.70 -0.81
CA MET A 85 1.89 20.74 -0.59
C MET A 85 3.21 21.43 -0.20
N GLU A 86 3.50 22.62 -0.76
CA GLU A 86 4.71 23.38 -0.40
C GLU A 86 4.67 23.89 1.04
N ILE A 87 3.50 24.30 1.53
CA ILE A 87 3.31 24.70 2.94
C ILE A 87 3.56 23.50 3.87
N ILE A 88 3.05 22.32 3.52
CA ILE A 88 3.27 21.07 4.28
C ILE A 88 4.76 20.72 4.32
N LYS A 89 5.47 20.80 3.19
CA LYS A 89 6.92 20.56 3.11
C LYS A 89 7.70 21.54 3.99
N GLN A 90 7.40 22.85 3.89
CA GLN A 90 8.05 23.90 4.71
C GLN A 90 7.82 23.68 6.20
N GLN A 91 6.61 23.26 6.59
CA GLN A 91 6.31 22.95 7.98
C GLN A 91 7.24 21.86 8.52
N PHE A 92 7.44 20.76 7.79
CA PHE A 92 8.30 19.66 8.24
C PHE A 92 9.79 20.04 8.26
N SER A 93 10.26 20.78 7.27
CA SER A 93 11.67 21.19 7.19
C SER A 93 12.09 22.17 8.32
N SER A 94 11.14 22.87 8.94
CA SER A 94 11.38 23.84 10.00
C SER A 94 11.38 23.28 11.43
N ILE A 95 11.09 21.97 11.62
CA ILE A 95 10.81 21.40 12.94
C ILE A 95 12.08 21.16 13.77
N SER A 96 13.17 20.67 13.17
CA SER A 96 14.41 20.34 13.87
C SER A 96 15.62 20.42 12.95
N THR A 97 16.78 20.81 13.51
CA THR A 97 18.10 20.76 12.84
C THR A 97 18.83 19.43 13.06
N ASP A 98 18.35 18.59 13.98
CA ASP A 98 18.92 17.25 14.21
C ASP A 98 18.61 16.34 13.00
N LYS A 99 19.69 15.89 12.34
CA LYS A 99 19.59 15.05 11.12
C LYS A 99 18.81 13.76 11.33
N SER A 100 18.93 13.12 12.49
CA SER A 100 18.21 11.88 12.80
C SER A 100 16.73 12.13 12.94
N ILE A 101 16.33 13.22 13.59
CA ILE A 101 14.93 13.66 13.72
C ILE A 101 14.36 14.03 12.35
N GLN A 102 15.14 14.76 11.51
CA GLN A 102 14.72 15.12 10.15
C GLN A 102 14.44 13.87 9.29
N VAL A 103 15.36 12.89 9.29
CA VAL A 103 15.17 11.65 8.52
C VAL A 103 13.94 10.91 9.01
N LEU A 104 13.82 10.67 10.32
CA LEU A 104 12.68 9.93 10.89
C LEU A 104 11.35 10.65 10.63
N LEU A 105 11.30 11.96 10.79
CA LEU A 105 10.10 12.76 10.56
C LEU A 105 9.67 12.75 9.09
N LEU A 106 10.63 12.97 8.17
CA LEU A 106 10.34 13.08 6.75
C LEU A 106 10.03 11.73 6.11
N THR A 107 10.73 10.66 6.49
CA THR A 107 10.57 9.36 5.83
C THR A 107 9.53 8.48 6.52
N TRP A 108 9.62 8.26 7.84
CA TRP A 108 8.67 7.44 8.59
C TRP A 108 7.34 8.15 8.82
N GLY A 109 7.38 9.37 9.39
CA GLY A 109 6.18 10.13 9.70
C GLY A 109 5.47 10.65 8.45
N PHE A 110 6.08 11.61 7.77
CA PHE A 110 5.46 12.26 6.61
C PHE A 110 5.39 11.35 5.38
N GLY A 111 6.45 10.58 5.10
CA GLY A 111 6.46 9.58 4.05
C GLY A 111 5.37 8.53 4.27
N GLY A 112 5.24 8.01 5.50
CA GLY A 112 4.16 7.09 5.86
C GLY A 112 2.77 7.68 5.67
N LEU A 113 2.56 8.95 6.01
CA LEU A 113 1.30 9.65 5.77
C LEU A 113 1.02 9.83 4.26
N LEU A 114 2.03 10.19 3.47
CA LEU A 114 1.88 10.29 2.02
C LEU A 114 1.54 8.94 1.38
N GLU A 115 2.15 7.84 1.84
CA GLU A 115 1.81 6.51 1.37
C GLU A 115 0.37 6.14 1.75
N ALA A 116 -0.01 6.40 3.00
CA ALA A 116 -1.36 6.13 3.48
C ALA A 116 -2.43 6.87 2.68
N MET A 117 -2.17 8.12 2.28
CA MET A 117 -3.14 8.97 1.59
C MET A 117 -3.14 8.77 0.08
N ALA A 118 -1.97 8.73 -0.55
CA ALA A 118 -1.84 8.75 -2.00
C ALA A 118 -1.20 7.48 -2.58
N GLY A 119 -0.26 6.86 -1.88
CA GLY A 119 0.50 5.73 -2.40
C GLY A 119 1.35 6.10 -3.63
N PHE A 120 1.50 5.15 -4.55
CA PHE A 120 2.07 5.33 -5.91
C PHE A 120 3.46 5.97 -5.98
N GLY A 121 4.26 5.82 -4.91
CA GLY A 121 5.65 6.28 -4.87
C GLY A 121 5.85 7.74 -4.45
N THR A 122 4.78 8.49 -4.18
CA THR A 122 4.88 9.86 -3.62
C THR A 122 5.62 9.88 -2.29
N ALA A 123 5.41 8.85 -1.48
CA ALA A 123 6.03 8.61 -0.19
C ALA A 123 7.55 8.33 -0.26
N VAL A 124 8.06 7.98 -1.41
CA VAL A 124 9.50 7.81 -1.65
C VAL A 124 10.07 9.08 -2.29
N ALA A 125 9.42 9.58 -3.34
CA ALA A 125 9.90 10.70 -4.12
C ALA A 125 10.02 11.99 -3.31
N ILE A 126 8.97 12.35 -2.57
CA ILE A 126 8.92 13.64 -1.85
C ILE A 126 9.88 13.68 -0.67
N PRO A 127 9.90 12.70 0.26
CA PRO A 127 10.88 12.67 1.33
C PRO A 127 12.33 12.64 0.83
N ALA A 128 12.63 11.85 -0.21
CA ALA A 128 13.97 11.80 -0.78
C ALA A 128 14.39 13.16 -1.33
N ALA A 129 13.54 13.86 -2.08
CA ALA A 129 13.82 15.18 -2.63
C ALA A 129 14.04 16.23 -1.51
N ILE A 130 13.20 16.20 -0.45
CA ILE A 130 13.37 17.12 0.69
C ILE A 130 14.67 16.84 1.41
N LEU A 131 15.02 15.57 1.69
CA LEU A 131 16.30 15.22 2.33
C LEU A 131 17.49 15.69 1.52
N VAL A 132 17.46 15.55 0.17
CA VAL A 132 18.52 16.09 -0.70
C VAL A 132 18.63 17.60 -0.57
N SER A 133 17.49 18.32 -0.54
CA SER A 133 17.48 19.77 -0.36
C SER A 133 18.02 20.21 1.01
N LEU A 134 17.94 19.35 2.04
CA LEU A 134 18.52 19.54 3.37
C LEU A 134 20.00 19.13 3.46
N GLY A 135 20.63 18.75 2.33
CA GLY A 135 22.05 18.44 2.24
C GLY A 135 22.42 16.97 2.53
N PHE A 136 21.46 16.06 2.54
CA PHE A 136 21.75 14.62 2.61
C PHE A 136 22.20 14.08 1.25
N LYS A 137 23.05 13.04 1.27
CA LYS A 137 23.48 12.37 0.04
C LYS A 137 22.28 11.77 -0.72
N PRO A 138 22.19 11.95 -2.04
CA PRO A 138 21.01 11.50 -2.80
C PRO A 138 20.74 10.01 -2.72
N VAL A 139 21.75 9.14 -2.83
CA VAL A 139 21.59 7.68 -2.69
C VAL A 139 21.10 7.31 -1.30
N PHE A 140 21.66 7.92 -0.25
CA PHE A 140 21.19 7.75 1.12
C PHE A 140 19.70 8.14 1.25
N SER A 141 19.35 9.34 0.76
CA SER A 141 17.98 9.86 0.82
C SER A 141 16.98 8.93 0.13
N ALA A 142 17.33 8.42 -1.05
CA ALA A 142 16.54 7.44 -1.78
C ALA A 142 16.38 6.12 -0.98
N THR A 143 17.49 5.56 -0.49
CA THR A 143 17.50 4.29 0.25
C THR A 143 16.66 4.36 1.54
N VAL A 144 16.85 5.40 2.36
CA VAL A 144 16.09 5.53 3.62
C VAL A 144 14.59 5.77 3.35
N SER A 145 14.25 6.48 2.28
CA SER A 145 12.86 6.67 1.88
C SER A 145 12.20 5.37 1.42
N LEU A 146 12.92 4.51 0.67
CA LEU A 146 12.44 3.18 0.26
C LEU A 146 12.21 2.28 1.48
N ILE A 147 13.17 2.23 2.42
CA ILE A 147 13.07 1.40 3.63
C ILE A 147 11.91 1.88 4.50
N ALA A 148 11.80 3.18 4.76
CA ALA A 148 10.74 3.74 5.60
C ALA A 148 9.34 3.52 5.03
N ASN A 149 9.20 3.56 3.71
CA ASN A 149 7.92 3.41 3.03
C ASN A 149 7.33 1.99 3.16
N SER A 150 8.16 0.98 3.42
CA SER A 150 7.74 -0.44 3.35
C SER A 150 6.55 -0.77 4.25
N VAL A 151 6.59 -0.42 5.54
CA VAL A 151 5.50 -0.76 6.48
C VAL A 151 4.19 -0.06 6.09
N ALA A 152 4.24 1.24 5.77
CA ALA A 152 3.05 2.00 5.43
C ALA A 152 2.38 1.51 4.14
N THR A 153 3.14 0.88 3.23
CA THR A 153 2.64 0.36 1.94
C THR A 153 1.53 -0.68 2.13
N ALA A 154 1.53 -1.47 3.19
CA ALA A 154 0.47 -2.44 3.46
C ALA A 154 -0.92 -1.78 3.49
N PHE A 155 -1.00 -0.56 4.02
CA PHE A 155 -2.21 0.24 4.11
C PHE A 155 -2.14 1.50 3.24
N GLY A 156 -1.32 1.46 2.18
CA GLY A 156 -1.15 2.56 1.24
C GLY A 156 -2.43 2.87 0.46
N ALA A 157 -2.54 4.08 -0.09
CA ALA A 157 -3.71 4.56 -0.84
C ALA A 157 -5.03 4.18 -0.14
N ILE A 158 -5.17 4.61 1.12
CA ILE A 158 -6.35 4.39 1.97
C ILE A 158 -6.66 2.88 2.14
N GLY A 159 -5.63 2.10 2.50
CA GLY A 159 -5.79 0.67 2.80
C GLY A 159 -6.07 -0.23 1.59
N THR A 160 -5.93 0.30 0.36
CA THR A 160 -6.26 -0.44 -0.86
C THR A 160 -5.67 -1.85 -0.91
N PRO A 161 -4.38 -2.11 -0.57
CA PRO A 161 -3.82 -3.46 -0.65
C PRO A 161 -4.57 -4.47 0.23
N VAL A 162 -4.86 -4.13 1.48
CA VAL A 162 -5.58 -5.03 2.42
C VAL A 162 -7.06 -5.13 2.07
N LEU A 163 -7.72 -4.03 1.66
CA LEU A 163 -9.11 -4.07 1.19
C LEU A 163 -9.28 -5.01 -0.01
N VAL A 164 -8.35 -4.94 -0.95
CA VAL A 164 -8.33 -5.81 -2.13
C VAL A 164 -8.09 -7.26 -1.71
N LEU A 165 -7.12 -7.51 -0.83
CA LEU A 165 -6.84 -8.84 -0.33
C LEU A 165 -8.07 -9.45 0.36
N ALA A 166 -8.74 -8.71 1.25
CA ALA A 166 -9.96 -9.14 1.91
C ALA A 166 -11.07 -9.49 0.89
N LYS A 167 -11.23 -8.64 -0.14
CA LYS A 167 -12.21 -8.85 -1.20
C LYS A 167 -11.89 -10.08 -2.07
N GLU A 168 -10.61 -10.30 -2.41
CA GLU A 168 -10.18 -11.45 -3.20
C GLU A 168 -10.30 -12.76 -2.45
N THR A 169 -10.02 -12.76 -1.15
CA THR A 169 -10.03 -13.97 -0.32
C THR A 169 -11.37 -14.23 0.37
N ASN A 170 -12.31 -13.27 0.33
CA ASN A 170 -13.56 -13.26 1.09
C ASN A 170 -13.36 -13.38 2.62
N LEU A 171 -12.27 -12.81 3.14
CA LEU A 171 -11.93 -12.79 4.56
C LEU A 171 -12.41 -11.47 5.21
N ASP A 172 -12.57 -11.52 6.53
CA ASP A 172 -12.96 -10.34 7.31
C ASP A 172 -11.83 -9.29 7.30
N VAL A 173 -12.16 -8.08 6.86
CA VAL A 173 -11.18 -7.00 6.71
C VAL A 173 -10.57 -6.55 8.02
N LEU A 174 -11.31 -6.60 9.14
CA LEU A 174 -10.81 -6.19 10.45
C LEU A 174 -9.81 -7.21 11.00
N VAL A 175 -10.13 -8.50 10.86
CA VAL A 175 -9.24 -9.59 11.28
C VAL A 175 -7.98 -9.59 10.42
N LEU A 176 -8.13 -9.49 9.11
CA LEU A 176 -7.02 -9.45 8.18
C LEU A 176 -6.09 -8.24 8.41
N SER A 177 -6.67 -7.05 8.59
CA SER A 177 -5.90 -5.82 8.88
C SER A 177 -5.13 -5.94 10.19
N ALA A 178 -5.76 -6.47 11.24
CA ALA A 178 -5.10 -6.69 12.53
C ALA A 178 -3.92 -7.67 12.41
N ASN A 179 -4.10 -8.76 11.65
CA ASN A 179 -3.04 -9.75 11.40
C ASN A 179 -1.86 -9.15 10.61
N VAL A 180 -2.13 -8.30 9.62
CA VAL A 180 -1.08 -7.56 8.90
C VAL A 180 -0.26 -6.71 9.87
N VAL A 181 -0.89 -5.94 10.77
CA VAL A 181 -0.17 -5.12 11.76
C VAL A 181 0.62 -5.98 12.74
N LEU A 182 0.07 -7.11 13.20
CA LEU A 182 0.78 -8.03 14.09
C LEU A 182 2.02 -8.63 13.44
N GLN A 183 1.93 -9.04 12.18
CA GLN A 183 3.09 -9.56 11.43
C GLN A 183 4.15 -8.49 11.16
N LEU A 184 3.74 -7.22 11.01
CA LEU A 184 4.63 -6.08 10.87
C LEU A 184 5.22 -5.58 12.19
N SER A 185 4.77 -6.08 13.34
CA SER A 185 5.07 -5.51 14.66
C SER A 185 6.57 -5.32 14.93
N VAL A 186 7.40 -6.34 14.67
CA VAL A 186 8.85 -6.24 14.84
C VAL A 186 9.47 -5.20 13.92
N LEU A 187 8.97 -5.10 12.68
CA LEU A 187 9.48 -4.16 11.68
C LEU A 187 9.08 -2.71 12.01
N ILE A 188 7.92 -2.50 12.64
CA ILE A 188 7.48 -1.18 13.12
C ILE A 188 8.46 -0.61 14.16
N PHE A 189 9.13 -1.45 14.94
CA PHE A 189 10.22 -1.01 15.83
C PHE A 189 11.57 -0.96 15.11
N LEU A 190 11.88 -1.96 14.30
CA LEU A 190 13.19 -2.12 13.69
C LEU A 190 13.48 -1.06 12.62
N ILE A 191 12.50 -0.69 11.79
CA ILE A 191 12.72 0.28 10.71
C ILE A 191 13.06 1.67 11.24
N PRO A 192 12.32 2.29 12.19
CA PRO A 192 12.76 3.54 12.81
C PRO A 192 14.18 3.47 13.39
N PHE A 193 14.56 2.34 14.02
CA PHE A 193 15.92 2.13 14.51
C PHE A 193 16.94 2.13 13.36
N VAL A 194 16.68 1.40 12.28
CA VAL A 194 17.55 1.35 11.09
C VAL A 194 17.73 2.74 10.49
N LEU A 195 16.66 3.52 10.35
CA LEU A 195 16.72 4.89 9.82
C LEU A 195 17.60 5.80 10.68
N LEU A 196 17.44 5.73 11.99
CA LEU A 196 18.24 6.50 12.96
C LEU A 196 19.72 6.07 12.94
N PHE A 197 19.98 4.76 12.93
CA PHE A 197 21.32 4.18 12.89
C PHE A 197 22.06 4.51 11.59
N LEU A 198 21.38 4.45 10.45
CA LEU A 198 21.96 4.84 9.15
C LEU A 198 22.30 6.33 9.10
N THR A 199 21.57 7.17 9.84
CA THR A 199 21.80 8.62 9.89
C THR A 199 22.93 8.98 10.85
N ASP A 200 22.97 8.35 12.03
CA ASP A 200 24.02 8.56 13.04
C ASP A 200 24.40 7.22 13.70
N SER A 201 25.46 6.61 13.17
CA SER A 201 25.97 5.30 13.60
C SER A 201 26.93 5.38 14.81
N LYS A 202 27.09 6.55 15.44
CA LYS A 202 28.01 6.70 16.59
C LYS A 202 27.47 5.95 17.81
N LEU A 203 28.36 5.24 18.52
CA LEU A 203 28.01 4.52 19.75
C LEU A 203 27.36 5.42 20.82
N LYS A 204 27.74 6.70 20.87
CA LYS A 204 27.16 7.68 21.81
C LYS A 204 25.69 8.00 21.49
N SER A 205 25.26 7.85 20.24
CA SER A 205 23.89 8.11 19.78
C SER A 205 23.00 6.88 19.93
N LEU A 206 23.56 5.70 20.17
CA LEU A 206 22.84 4.43 20.24
C LEU A 206 21.70 4.41 21.29
N PRO A 207 21.88 4.88 22.54
CA PRO A 207 20.80 4.93 23.52
C PRO A 207 19.64 5.85 23.07
N LYS A 208 19.94 6.99 22.47
CA LYS A 208 18.96 7.90 21.87
C LYS A 208 18.19 7.21 20.74
N ASN A 209 18.91 6.54 19.84
CA ASN A 209 18.32 5.87 18.67
C ASN A 209 17.40 4.72 19.12
N ILE A 210 17.80 3.92 20.10
CA ILE A 210 16.97 2.85 20.69
C ILE A 210 15.72 3.45 21.34
N PHE A 211 15.88 4.46 22.20
CA PHE A 211 14.76 5.07 22.90
C PHE A 211 13.73 5.67 21.92
N LEU A 212 14.21 6.43 20.93
CA LEU A 212 13.32 7.08 19.96
C LEU A 212 12.63 6.05 19.05
N SER A 213 13.33 4.98 18.69
CA SER A 213 12.74 3.85 17.94
C SER A 213 11.66 3.13 18.74
N LEU A 214 11.89 2.84 20.02
CA LEU A 214 10.89 2.22 20.87
C LEU A 214 9.69 3.13 21.11
N LEU A 215 9.91 4.43 21.30
CA LEU A 215 8.85 5.41 21.51
C LEU A 215 7.96 5.54 20.25
N VAL A 216 8.58 5.78 19.09
CA VAL A 216 7.86 5.96 17.81
C VAL A 216 7.24 4.64 17.37
N GLY A 217 7.98 3.54 17.46
CA GLY A 217 7.49 2.20 17.14
C GLY A 217 6.31 1.77 18.02
N GLY A 218 6.39 2.01 19.34
CA GLY A 218 5.32 1.68 20.27
C GLY A 218 4.03 2.45 20.00
N VAL A 219 4.14 3.76 19.78
CA VAL A 219 2.96 4.60 19.41
C VAL A 219 2.41 4.18 18.05
N SER A 220 3.29 3.95 17.07
CA SER A 220 2.90 3.53 15.72
C SER A 220 2.19 2.16 15.76
N LEU A 221 2.77 1.15 16.42
CA LEU A 221 2.18 -0.18 16.52
C LEU A 221 0.84 -0.17 17.24
N GLY A 222 0.78 0.46 18.43
CA GLY A 222 -0.45 0.51 19.22
C GLY A 222 -1.58 1.19 18.48
N SER A 223 -1.31 2.33 17.88
CA SER A 223 -2.32 3.09 17.12
C SER A 223 -2.76 2.38 15.84
N GLN A 224 -1.81 1.79 15.08
CA GLN A 224 -2.14 1.01 13.88
C GLN A 224 -2.96 -0.23 14.21
N TYR A 225 -2.61 -0.95 15.30
CA TYR A 225 -3.36 -2.14 15.72
C TYR A 225 -4.79 -1.81 16.14
N ILE A 226 -4.97 -0.76 16.95
CA ILE A 226 -6.30 -0.30 17.36
C ILE A 226 -7.12 0.11 16.13
N ALA A 227 -6.54 0.90 15.24
CA ALA A 227 -7.20 1.33 14.02
C ALA A 227 -7.57 0.14 13.12
N ALA A 228 -6.66 -0.80 12.89
CA ALA A 228 -6.88 -2.01 12.08
C ALA A 228 -8.00 -2.89 12.66
N ARG A 229 -8.01 -3.05 13.99
CA ARG A 229 -8.96 -3.95 14.67
C ARG A 229 -10.38 -3.40 14.74
N TYR A 230 -10.54 -2.08 14.83
CA TYR A 230 -11.82 -1.45 15.13
C TYR A 230 -12.35 -0.51 14.04
N MET A 231 -11.50 -0.03 13.12
CA MET A 231 -11.87 0.96 12.11
C MET A 231 -11.77 0.45 10.67
N GLY A 232 -10.98 -0.60 10.41
CA GLY A 232 -10.77 -1.16 9.08
C GLY A 232 -9.40 -0.87 8.50
N ALA A 233 -9.20 -1.27 7.23
CA ALA A 233 -7.91 -1.17 6.55
C ALA A 233 -7.55 0.27 6.13
N GLU A 234 -8.53 1.16 6.05
CA GLU A 234 -8.36 2.52 5.54
C GLU A 234 -7.59 3.43 6.51
N SER A 235 -7.63 3.14 7.80
CA SER A 235 -7.19 4.05 8.85
C SER A 235 -5.81 3.77 9.48
N PRO A 236 -5.26 2.52 9.52
CA PRO A 236 -4.07 2.21 10.31
C PRO A 236 -2.85 3.06 9.98
N ALA A 237 -2.47 3.13 8.70
CA ALA A 237 -1.28 3.89 8.30
C ALA A 237 -1.48 5.41 8.48
N ILE A 238 -2.70 5.93 8.29
CA ILE A 238 -3.01 7.36 8.50
C ILE A 238 -2.81 7.71 9.98
N ILE A 239 -3.51 6.99 10.88
CA ILE A 239 -3.47 7.26 12.32
C ILE A 239 -2.07 7.01 12.87
N GLY A 240 -1.44 5.90 12.48
CA GLY A 240 -0.07 5.56 12.89
C GLY A 240 0.95 6.62 12.47
N SER A 241 0.85 7.14 11.25
CA SER A 241 1.75 8.19 10.75
C SER A 241 1.51 9.53 11.45
N ILE A 242 0.25 9.95 11.62
CA ILE A 242 -0.08 11.21 12.33
C ILE A 242 0.44 11.18 13.77
N LEU A 243 0.19 10.10 14.51
CA LEU A 243 0.66 9.99 15.89
C LEU A 243 2.18 9.87 15.97
N SER A 244 2.81 9.18 15.02
CA SER A 244 4.28 9.17 14.89
C SER A 244 4.83 10.57 14.66
N ILE A 245 4.25 11.35 13.75
CA ILE A 245 4.62 12.75 13.50
C ILE A 245 4.52 13.57 14.80
N ILE A 246 3.41 13.48 15.51
CA ILE A 246 3.19 14.22 16.77
C ILE A 246 4.28 13.88 17.78
N VAL A 247 4.59 12.59 17.96
CA VAL A 247 5.63 12.15 18.91
C VAL A 247 7.02 12.61 18.51
N ILE A 248 7.37 12.48 17.22
CA ILE A 248 8.68 12.91 16.71
C ILE A 248 8.85 14.43 16.86
N VAL A 249 7.80 15.21 16.53
CA VAL A 249 7.79 16.68 16.69
C VAL A 249 7.89 17.07 18.16
N ALA A 250 7.14 16.42 19.04
CA ALA A 250 7.19 16.68 20.49
C ALA A 250 8.60 16.39 21.02
N TYR A 251 9.19 15.25 20.68
CA TYR A 251 10.55 14.90 21.06
C TYR A 251 11.57 15.92 20.53
N GLY A 252 11.48 16.29 19.24
CA GLY A 252 12.35 17.28 18.62
C GLY A 252 12.29 18.65 19.34
N LYS A 253 11.08 19.12 19.68
CA LYS A 253 10.89 20.39 20.42
C LYS A 253 11.40 20.32 21.86
N LEU A 254 11.25 19.17 22.53
CA LEU A 254 11.74 18.99 23.91
C LEU A 254 13.27 18.98 23.97
N THR A 255 13.93 18.37 22.97
CA THR A 255 15.38 18.24 22.89
C THR A 255 16.06 19.38 22.13
N ALA A 256 15.28 20.29 21.54
CA ALA A 256 15.79 21.43 20.77
C ALA A 256 16.67 22.35 21.61
N SER A 257 17.76 22.84 21.01
CA SER A 257 18.64 23.83 21.61
C SER A 257 17.94 25.18 21.81
N LYS A 258 18.52 26.07 22.64
CA LYS A 258 17.97 27.42 22.84
C LYS A 258 17.91 28.22 21.54
N GLU A 259 18.88 28.03 20.64
CA GLU A 259 18.94 28.70 19.33
C GLU A 259 17.87 28.21 18.38
N GLU A 260 17.56 26.88 18.39
CA GLU A 260 16.47 26.31 17.61
C GLU A 260 15.09 26.80 18.10
N LYS A 261 14.90 26.89 19.42
CA LYS A 261 13.66 27.43 20.02
C LYS A 261 13.41 28.89 19.66
N ALA A 262 14.47 29.66 19.37
CA ALA A 262 14.37 31.04 18.93
C ALA A 262 13.98 31.21 17.45
N ARG A 263 14.14 30.19 16.62
CA ARG A 263 13.66 30.17 15.22
C ARG A 263 12.12 30.03 15.20
N LYS A 264 11.43 31.19 15.08
CA LYS A 264 9.97 31.17 14.89
C LYS A 264 9.66 30.65 13.47
N SER A 265 8.74 29.68 13.37
CA SER A 265 8.13 29.32 12.10
C SER A 265 7.47 30.58 11.50
N THR A 266 7.74 30.86 10.24
CA THR A 266 7.11 31.95 9.50
C THR A 266 5.67 31.62 9.08
N LEU A 267 5.27 30.36 9.19
CA LEU A 267 3.93 29.88 8.81
C LEU A 267 2.89 30.23 9.88
N LYS A 268 1.78 30.82 9.43
CA LYS A 268 0.62 31.08 10.31
C LYS A 268 -0.16 29.78 10.53
N GLY A 269 -0.67 29.56 11.76
CA GLY A 269 -1.41 28.35 12.10
C GLY A 269 -2.62 28.10 11.19
N LEU A 270 -3.32 29.16 10.76
CA LEU A 270 -4.46 29.07 9.85
C LEU A 270 -4.04 28.62 8.44
N GLU A 271 -2.87 29.02 7.95
CA GLU A 271 -2.32 28.60 6.66
C GLU A 271 -1.99 27.11 6.69
N VAL A 272 -1.42 26.65 7.80
CA VAL A 272 -1.14 25.23 8.02
C VAL A 272 -2.43 24.43 8.07
N LEU A 273 -3.43 24.86 8.85
CA LEU A 273 -4.72 24.17 8.94
C LEU A 273 -5.43 24.12 7.58
N ASN A 274 -5.38 25.21 6.81
CA ASN A 274 -5.91 25.25 5.46
C ASN A 274 -5.16 24.26 4.54
N ALA A 275 -3.84 24.15 4.62
CA ALA A 275 -3.07 23.19 3.83
C ALA A 275 -3.42 21.73 4.14
N TRP A 276 -3.76 21.42 5.39
CA TRP A 276 -4.16 20.08 5.82
C TRP A 276 -5.65 19.77 5.60
N SER A 277 -6.47 20.72 5.17
CA SER A 277 -7.94 20.59 5.12
C SER A 277 -8.43 19.38 4.35
N ILE A 278 -7.84 19.04 3.21
CA ILE A 278 -8.20 17.85 2.41
C ILE A 278 -8.00 16.57 3.26
N TYR A 279 -6.83 16.41 3.84
CA TYR A 279 -6.49 15.20 4.60
C TYR A 279 -7.29 15.09 5.90
N LEU A 280 -7.53 16.20 6.58
CA LEU A 280 -8.37 16.23 7.79
C LEU A 280 -9.83 15.87 7.48
N LEU A 281 -10.39 16.38 6.37
CA LEU A 281 -11.75 16.03 5.95
C LEU A 281 -11.85 14.55 5.55
N ILE A 282 -10.88 14.03 4.79
CA ILE A 282 -10.85 12.62 4.42
C ILE A 282 -10.79 11.74 5.66
N LEU A 283 -9.87 12.03 6.60
CA LEU A 283 -9.76 11.30 7.86
C LEU A 283 -11.07 11.36 8.65
N PHE A 284 -11.68 12.54 8.79
CA PHE A 284 -12.95 12.72 9.48
C PHE A 284 -14.05 11.84 8.87
N LEU A 285 -14.20 11.85 7.53
CA LEU A 285 -15.21 11.05 6.84
C LEU A 285 -14.96 9.55 7.02
N ILE A 286 -13.71 9.09 6.91
CA ILE A 286 -13.33 7.68 7.12
C ILE A 286 -13.66 7.24 8.56
N VAL A 287 -13.29 8.05 9.56
CA VAL A 287 -13.59 7.74 10.96
C VAL A 287 -15.10 7.70 11.21
N LEU A 288 -15.83 8.69 10.68
CA LEU A 288 -17.28 8.81 10.84
C LEU A 288 -18.04 7.62 10.24
N THR A 289 -17.58 7.07 9.13
CA THR A 289 -18.20 5.93 8.43
C THR A 289 -17.58 4.58 8.82
N SER A 290 -16.62 4.57 9.75
CA SER A 290 -15.96 3.36 10.24
C SER A 290 -16.88 2.51 11.14
N PRO A 291 -16.53 1.26 11.44
CA PRO A 291 -17.25 0.41 12.40
C PRO A 291 -17.34 0.98 13.82
N LEU A 292 -16.62 2.05 14.15
CA LEU A 292 -16.76 2.76 15.44
C LEU A 292 -18.16 3.37 15.64
N PHE A 293 -18.85 3.68 14.54
CA PHE A 293 -20.22 4.23 14.56
C PHE A 293 -21.19 3.27 13.86
N PRO A 294 -21.50 2.09 14.46
CA PRO A 294 -22.21 1.00 13.79
C PRO A 294 -23.60 1.40 13.30
N GLY A 295 -24.35 2.19 14.06
CA GLY A 295 -25.68 2.67 13.66
C GLY A 295 -25.65 3.55 12.41
N LEU A 296 -24.74 4.49 12.32
CA LEU A 296 -24.55 5.34 11.16
C LEU A 296 -24.06 4.52 9.95
N ARG A 297 -23.06 3.68 10.17
CA ARG A 297 -22.49 2.81 9.13
C ARG A 297 -23.55 1.93 8.50
N THR A 298 -24.32 1.18 9.30
CA THR A 298 -25.39 0.29 8.80
C THR A 298 -26.45 1.07 8.02
N THR A 299 -26.82 2.27 8.47
CA THR A 299 -27.76 3.13 7.74
C THR A 299 -27.20 3.53 6.38
N LEU A 300 -25.93 3.94 6.32
CA LEU A 300 -25.27 4.34 5.06
C LEU A 300 -25.03 3.15 4.12
N GLU A 301 -24.63 1.99 4.66
CA GLU A 301 -24.37 0.77 3.87
C GLU A 301 -25.63 0.23 3.17
N ASN A 302 -26.80 0.42 3.76
CA ASN A 302 -28.06 -0.06 3.21
C ASN A 302 -28.72 0.94 2.25
N ASN A 303 -28.25 2.18 2.20
CA ASN A 303 -28.73 3.19 1.28
C ASN A 303 -27.77 3.36 0.09
N TRP A 304 -28.36 3.53 -1.10
CA TRP A 304 -27.62 3.69 -2.35
C TRP A 304 -26.66 2.54 -2.66
N VAL A 305 -27.23 1.35 -2.81
CA VAL A 305 -26.51 0.10 -3.05
C VAL A 305 -26.72 -0.39 -4.48
N THR A 306 -25.61 -0.68 -5.17
CA THR A 306 -25.64 -1.40 -6.46
C THR A 306 -25.38 -2.87 -6.22
N ARG A 307 -26.26 -3.75 -6.75
CA ARG A 307 -26.13 -5.21 -6.70
C ARG A 307 -26.22 -5.78 -8.10
N ILE A 308 -25.22 -6.59 -8.47
CA ILE A 308 -25.15 -7.28 -9.76
C ILE A 308 -24.85 -8.75 -9.45
N SER A 309 -25.63 -9.65 -10.02
CA SER A 309 -25.46 -11.08 -9.86
C SER A 309 -25.08 -11.69 -11.20
N LEU A 310 -24.01 -12.48 -11.23
CA LEU A 310 -23.47 -13.14 -12.43
C LEU A 310 -23.42 -14.64 -12.21
N PRO A 311 -23.96 -15.45 -13.15
CA PRO A 311 -23.89 -16.91 -13.07
C PRO A 311 -22.47 -17.37 -13.42
N ILE A 312 -21.86 -18.18 -12.55
CA ILE A 312 -20.53 -18.79 -12.74
C ILE A 312 -20.52 -20.17 -12.05
N ASN A 313 -20.14 -21.23 -12.75
CA ASN A 313 -20.05 -22.61 -12.19
C ASN A 313 -21.36 -23.08 -11.49
N ASP A 314 -22.49 -22.96 -12.14
CA ASP A 314 -23.82 -23.32 -11.59
C ASP A 314 -24.18 -22.60 -10.27
N SER A 315 -23.41 -21.57 -9.89
CA SER A 315 -23.63 -20.68 -8.74
C SER A 315 -23.83 -19.24 -9.19
N THR A 316 -24.26 -18.40 -8.25
CA THR A 316 -24.43 -16.96 -8.53
C THR A 316 -23.42 -16.17 -7.70
N MET A 317 -22.49 -15.51 -8.38
CA MET A 317 -21.57 -14.57 -7.73
C MET A 317 -22.20 -13.18 -7.62
N ASN A 318 -22.32 -12.68 -6.38
CA ASN A 318 -22.94 -11.41 -6.09
C ASN A 318 -21.86 -10.31 -5.94
N TYR A 319 -21.99 -9.27 -6.76
CA TYR A 319 -21.20 -8.06 -6.67
C TYR A 319 -22.03 -6.95 -6.03
N THR A 320 -21.55 -6.39 -4.91
CA THR A 320 -22.26 -5.34 -4.15
C THR A 320 -21.36 -4.16 -3.90
N VAL A 321 -21.88 -2.95 -4.12
CA VAL A 321 -21.22 -1.68 -3.81
C VAL A 321 -22.17 -0.81 -3.00
N SER A 322 -21.76 -0.45 -1.78
CA SER A 322 -22.44 0.54 -0.92
C SER A 322 -21.74 1.89 -1.11
N TRP A 323 -22.34 2.78 -1.90
CA TRP A 323 -21.68 4.00 -2.37
C TRP A 323 -21.38 5.00 -1.26
N LEU A 324 -22.25 5.14 -0.25
CA LEU A 324 -22.10 6.13 0.82
C LEU A 324 -20.97 5.80 1.81
N THR A 325 -20.61 4.53 1.93
CA THR A 325 -19.46 4.07 2.76
C THR A 325 -18.25 3.71 1.92
N HIS A 326 -18.34 3.88 0.59
CA HIS A 326 -17.26 3.53 -0.31
C HIS A 326 -16.08 4.49 -0.15
N ALA A 327 -14.89 3.98 0.21
CA ALA A 327 -13.71 4.80 0.48
C ALA A 327 -13.39 5.80 -0.65
N GLY A 328 -13.55 5.40 -1.92
CA GLY A 328 -13.34 6.30 -3.05
C GLY A 328 -14.33 7.48 -3.09
N VAL A 329 -15.59 7.28 -2.66
CA VAL A 329 -16.58 8.37 -2.57
C VAL A 329 -16.22 9.32 -1.42
N LEU A 330 -15.81 8.79 -0.27
CA LEU A 330 -15.35 9.60 0.86
C LEU A 330 -14.12 10.44 0.50
N LEU A 331 -13.18 9.85 -0.24
CA LEU A 331 -12.01 10.55 -0.81
C LEU A 331 -12.43 11.66 -1.76
N PHE A 332 -13.37 11.39 -2.67
CA PHE A 332 -13.90 12.40 -3.60
C PHE A 332 -14.50 13.58 -2.83
N VAL A 333 -15.42 13.31 -1.90
CA VAL A 333 -16.09 14.35 -1.11
C VAL A 333 -15.09 15.16 -0.29
N GLY A 334 -14.18 14.49 0.45
CA GLY A 334 -13.17 15.17 1.26
C GLY A 334 -12.21 16.01 0.44
N THR A 335 -11.81 15.51 -0.75
CA THR A 335 -10.94 16.24 -1.68
C THR A 335 -11.65 17.44 -2.31
N PHE A 336 -12.89 17.24 -2.76
CA PHE A 336 -13.66 18.30 -3.42
C PHE A 336 -13.94 19.45 -2.46
N VAL A 337 -14.47 19.16 -1.28
CA VAL A 337 -14.74 20.16 -0.23
C VAL A 337 -13.46 20.81 0.26
N GLY A 338 -12.43 20.01 0.56
CA GLY A 338 -11.13 20.53 1.01
C GLY A 338 -10.45 21.39 -0.05
N GLY A 339 -10.54 21.01 -1.34
CA GLY A 339 -10.02 21.81 -2.45
C GLY A 339 -10.71 23.18 -2.57
N LEU A 340 -12.03 23.24 -2.37
CA LEU A 340 -12.76 24.50 -2.30
C LEU A 340 -12.32 25.37 -1.11
N ILE A 341 -12.12 24.77 0.06
CA ILE A 341 -11.57 25.47 1.24
C ILE A 341 -10.15 26.01 0.96
N GLN A 342 -9.35 25.29 0.18
CA GLN A 342 -8.00 25.71 -0.24
C GLN A 342 -8.03 26.81 -1.32
N GLY A 343 -9.20 27.19 -1.83
CA GLY A 343 -9.40 28.26 -2.80
C GLY A 343 -9.43 27.80 -4.26
N ALA A 344 -9.45 26.49 -4.54
CA ALA A 344 -9.63 25.98 -5.90
C ALA A 344 -11.07 26.26 -6.39
N LYS A 345 -11.21 26.55 -7.68
CA LYS A 345 -12.53 26.72 -8.31
C LYS A 345 -13.10 25.37 -8.75
N ILE A 346 -14.42 25.26 -8.78
CA ILE A 346 -15.11 23.99 -9.12
C ILE A 346 -14.61 23.41 -10.45
N TRP A 347 -14.48 24.23 -11.49
CA TRP A 347 -14.00 23.77 -12.81
C TRP A 347 -12.52 23.36 -12.80
N GLU A 348 -11.69 23.94 -11.93
CA GLU A 348 -10.30 23.53 -11.75
C GLU A 348 -10.22 22.14 -11.11
N LEU A 349 -11.08 21.85 -10.14
CA LEU A 349 -11.17 20.52 -9.52
C LEU A 349 -11.58 19.45 -10.55
N PHE A 350 -12.57 19.73 -11.39
CA PHE A 350 -12.94 18.81 -12.48
C PHE A 350 -11.83 18.67 -13.54
N ALA A 351 -11.11 19.74 -13.85
CA ALA A 351 -9.96 19.67 -14.75
C ALA A 351 -8.83 18.80 -14.17
N VAL A 352 -8.53 18.95 -12.87
CA VAL A 352 -7.55 18.09 -12.16
C VAL A 352 -8.02 16.64 -12.16
N LEU A 353 -9.29 16.37 -11.87
CA LEU A 353 -9.84 15.02 -11.90
C LEU A 353 -9.71 14.39 -13.29
N TRP A 354 -10.07 15.11 -14.35
CA TRP A 354 -9.94 14.63 -15.73
C TRP A 354 -8.50 14.34 -16.12
N ASN A 355 -7.56 15.20 -15.71
CA ASN A 355 -6.13 14.96 -15.95
C ASN A 355 -5.62 13.75 -15.16
N THR A 356 -6.15 13.53 -13.94
CA THR A 356 -5.83 12.34 -13.14
C THR A 356 -6.33 11.07 -13.82
N VAL A 357 -7.52 11.05 -14.40
CA VAL A 357 -8.03 9.93 -15.20
C VAL A 357 -7.09 9.62 -16.38
N LYS A 358 -6.65 10.65 -17.11
CA LYS A 358 -5.70 10.48 -18.22
C LYS A 358 -4.36 9.93 -17.75
N GLN A 359 -3.84 10.42 -16.61
CA GLN A 359 -2.60 9.96 -15.98
C GLN A 359 -2.66 8.47 -15.66
N LEU A 360 -3.81 7.97 -15.21
CA LEU A 360 -4.00 6.60 -14.74
C LEU A 360 -4.44 5.61 -15.82
N LYS A 361 -4.53 6.00 -17.08
CA LYS A 361 -5.01 5.13 -18.18
C LYS A 361 -4.34 3.75 -18.19
N LYS A 362 -3.02 3.69 -18.06
CA LYS A 362 -2.28 2.41 -18.03
C LYS A 362 -2.60 1.60 -16.78
N THR A 363 -2.73 2.25 -15.63
CA THR A 363 -3.11 1.62 -14.36
C THR A 363 -4.51 0.99 -14.47
N PHE A 364 -5.46 1.65 -15.11
CA PHE A 364 -6.80 1.11 -15.35
C PHE A 364 -6.74 -0.20 -16.13
N ILE A 365 -6.02 -0.21 -17.26
CA ILE A 365 -5.84 -1.42 -18.05
C ILE A 365 -5.21 -2.53 -17.22
N THR A 366 -4.09 -2.23 -16.54
CA THR A 366 -3.37 -3.21 -15.71
C THR A 366 -4.27 -3.83 -14.65
N VAL A 367 -4.97 -3.02 -13.86
CA VAL A 367 -5.77 -3.51 -12.74
C VAL A 367 -6.98 -4.31 -13.24
N ILE A 368 -7.69 -3.85 -14.28
CA ILE A 368 -8.80 -4.61 -14.87
C ILE A 368 -8.31 -5.98 -15.34
N CYS A 369 -7.21 -6.02 -16.09
CA CYS A 369 -6.67 -7.28 -16.62
C CYS A 369 -6.20 -8.22 -15.51
N LEU A 370 -5.51 -7.72 -14.47
CA LEU A 370 -5.02 -8.55 -13.37
C LEU A 370 -6.15 -9.13 -12.51
N VAL A 371 -7.16 -8.32 -12.16
CA VAL A 371 -8.30 -8.80 -11.37
C VAL A 371 -9.12 -9.82 -12.17
N SER A 372 -9.35 -9.56 -13.46
CA SER A 372 -10.04 -10.52 -14.32
C SER A 372 -9.25 -11.81 -14.50
N LEU A 373 -7.91 -11.72 -14.68
CA LEU A 373 -7.01 -12.86 -14.75
C LEU A 373 -7.09 -13.71 -13.48
N SER A 374 -6.95 -13.09 -12.31
CA SER A 374 -7.03 -13.75 -11.01
C SER A 374 -8.40 -14.42 -10.80
N THR A 375 -9.48 -13.73 -11.18
CA THR A 375 -10.85 -14.28 -11.09
C THR A 375 -11.04 -15.52 -11.98
N ILE A 376 -10.57 -15.47 -13.24
CA ILE A 376 -10.64 -16.62 -14.16
C ILE A 376 -9.81 -17.80 -13.63
N MET A 377 -8.59 -17.54 -13.14
CA MET A 377 -7.76 -18.59 -12.56
C MET A 377 -8.41 -19.27 -11.36
N ASP A 378 -9.12 -18.50 -10.53
CA ASP A 378 -9.83 -19.01 -9.37
C ASP A 378 -11.05 -19.85 -9.77
N THR A 379 -11.93 -19.28 -10.58
CA THR A 379 -13.19 -19.94 -11.01
C THR A 379 -12.95 -21.17 -11.90
N ALA A 380 -11.87 -21.18 -12.68
CA ALA A 380 -11.44 -22.33 -13.46
C ALA A 380 -10.64 -23.38 -12.64
N GLY A 381 -10.41 -23.16 -11.32
CA GLY A 381 -9.73 -24.11 -10.45
C GLY A 381 -8.19 -24.12 -10.55
N MET A 382 -7.59 -23.24 -11.34
CA MET A 382 -6.11 -23.17 -11.50
C MET A 382 -5.42 -22.85 -10.18
N ILE A 383 -5.97 -21.90 -9.39
CA ILE A 383 -5.39 -21.50 -8.09
C ILE A 383 -5.38 -22.70 -7.12
N SER A 384 -6.46 -23.48 -7.09
CA SER A 384 -6.56 -24.68 -6.24
C SER A 384 -5.50 -25.73 -6.60
N VAL A 385 -5.24 -25.95 -7.90
CA VAL A 385 -4.19 -26.88 -8.37
C VAL A 385 -2.80 -26.42 -7.91
N ILE A 386 -2.48 -25.11 -8.01
CA ILE A 386 -1.20 -24.55 -7.55
C ILE A 386 -1.10 -24.68 -6.02
N ALA A 387 -2.17 -24.33 -5.30
CA ALA A 387 -2.19 -24.37 -3.84
C ALA A 387 -1.94 -25.79 -3.30
N THR A 388 -2.61 -26.81 -3.87
CA THR A 388 -2.40 -28.20 -3.50
C THR A 388 -0.95 -28.64 -3.74
N ALA A 389 -0.37 -28.27 -4.88
CA ALA A 389 1.01 -28.63 -5.20
C ALA A 389 2.02 -27.96 -4.22
N LEU A 390 1.81 -26.70 -3.88
CA LEU A 390 2.65 -25.99 -2.92
C LEU A 390 2.51 -26.56 -1.51
N ALA A 391 1.29 -26.87 -1.07
CA ALA A 391 1.04 -27.48 0.23
C ALA A 391 1.73 -28.85 0.37
N VAL A 392 1.65 -29.68 -0.68
CA VAL A 392 2.33 -30.99 -0.70
C VAL A 392 3.87 -30.85 -0.68
N ALA A 393 4.40 -29.87 -1.42
CA ALA A 393 5.85 -29.68 -1.56
C ALA A 393 6.48 -29.09 -0.30
N THR A 394 5.81 -28.21 0.42
CA THR A 394 6.38 -27.45 1.55
C THR A 394 5.82 -27.87 2.91
N GLY A 395 4.62 -28.42 2.95
CA GLY A 395 3.94 -28.85 4.17
C GLY A 395 3.88 -27.72 5.22
N SER A 396 4.19 -28.05 6.47
CA SER A 396 4.20 -27.11 7.60
C SER A 396 5.23 -25.99 7.50
N LEU A 397 6.20 -26.06 6.58
CA LEU A 397 7.20 -25.01 6.37
C LEU A 397 6.67 -23.88 5.45
N TYR A 398 5.51 -24.05 4.80
CA TYR A 398 4.98 -23.04 3.89
C TYR A 398 4.86 -21.63 4.49
N PRO A 399 4.44 -21.44 5.76
CA PRO A 399 4.32 -20.12 6.36
C PRO A 399 5.63 -19.31 6.34
N LEU A 400 6.79 -19.99 6.41
CA LEU A 400 8.10 -19.35 6.28
C LEU A 400 8.30 -18.72 4.89
N PHE A 401 7.76 -19.35 3.84
CA PHE A 401 7.89 -18.91 2.44
C PHE A 401 6.78 -17.99 1.98
N ALA A 402 5.67 -17.92 2.70
CA ALA A 402 4.52 -17.11 2.31
C ALA A 402 4.88 -15.63 2.06
N PRO A 403 5.66 -14.93 2.92
CA PRO A 403 6.10 -13.58 2.64
C PRO A 403 7.06 -13.47 1.44
N VAL A 404 7.86 -14.51 1.14
CA VAL A 404 8.74 -14.52 -0.04
C VAL A 404 7.90 -14.48 -1.32
N ILE A 405 6.78 -15.21 -1.35
CA ILE A 405 5.85 -15.24 -2.49
C ILE A 405 5.24 -13.84 -2.70
N GLY A 406 4.75 -13.21 -1.62
CA GLY A 406 4.24 -11.83 -1.67
C GLY A 406 5.31 -10.83 -2.13
N CYS A 407 6.53 -10.96 -1.63
CA CYS A 407 7.69 -10.15 -2.03
C CYS A 407 7.97 -10.26 -3.54
N LEU A 408 8.02 -11.47 -4.09
CA LEU A 408 8.20 -11.70 -5.51
C LEU A 408 7.09 -11.06 -6.35
N GLY A 409 5.83 -11.17 -5.90
CA GLY A 409 4.69 -10.53 -6.55
C GLY A 409 4.88 -9.02 -6.69
N THR A 410 5.28 -8.33 -5.63
CA THR A 410 5.52 -6.88 -5.67
C THR A 410 6.83 -6.51 -6.35
N PHE A 411 7.89 -7.28 -6.18
CA PHE A 411 9.15 -7.04 -6.91
C PHE A 411 8.90 -6.94 -8.41
N ILE A 412 8.07 -7.81 -8.95
CA ILE A 412 7.77 -7.89 -10.38
C ILE A 412 6.78 -6.81 -10.81
N THR A 413 5.66 -6.69 -10.11
CA THR A 413 4.57 -5.79 -10.48
C THR A 413 4.80 -4.34 -10.06
N GLY A 414 5.67 -4.11 -9.09
CA GLY A 414 5.89 -2.82 -8.45
C GLY A 414 4.74 -2.38 -7.53
N SER A 415 3.77 -3.26 -7.26
CA SER A 415 2.53 -2.93 -6.56
C SER A 415 2.11 -4.03 -5.58
N ASP A 416 1.96 -3.67 -4.30
CA ASP A 416 1.44 -4.54 -3.26
C ASP A 416 -0.01 -4.98 -3.58
N THR A 417 -0.84 -4.05 -4.01
CA THR A 417 -2.21 -4.35 -4.49
C THR A 417 -2.21 -5.41 -5.58
N SER A 418 -1.33 -5.30 -6.57
CA SER A 418 -1.23 -6.28 -7.65
C SER A 418 -0.74 -7.64 -7.16
N SER A 419 0.22 -7.66 -6.22
CA SER A 419 0.66 -8.91 -5.56
C SER A 419 -0.50 -9.60 -4.84
N ASN A 420 -1.31 -8.84 -4.10
CA ASN A 420 -2.46 -9.35 -3.38
C ASN A 420 -3.57 -9.89 -4.30
N ILE A 421 -3.81 -9.23 -5.43
CA ILE A 421 -4.74 -9.73 -6.47
C ILE A 421 -4.27 -11.08 -7.01
N LEU A 422 -2.99 -11.18 -7.35
CA LEU A 422 -2.44 -12.37 -8.00
C LEU A 422 -2.28 -13.56 -7.06
N LEU A 423 -1.84 -13.31 -5.82
CA LEU A 423 -1.33 -14.34 -4.93
C LEU A 423 -2.10 -14.48 -3.63
N GLY A 424 -3.00 -13.53 -3.31
CA GLY A 424 -3.77 -13.56 -2.07
C GLY A 424 -4.64 -14.80 -1.92
N LYS A 425 -5.39 -15.17 -2.97
CA LYS A 425 -6.20 -16.40 -2.98
C LYS A 425 -5.35 -17.66 -2.89
N LEU A 426 -4.17 -17.66 -3.49
CA LEU A 426 -3.22 -18.78 -3.37
C LEU A 426 -2.86 -19.01 -1.91
N GLN A 427 -2.54 -17.94 -1.16
CA GLN A 427 -2.22 -18.02 0.27
C GLN A 427 -3.38 -18.59 1.09
N ALA A 428 -4.60 -18.08 0.86
CA ALA A 428 -5.80 -18.55 1.54
C ALA A 428 -6.08 -20.04 1.26
N ASN A 429 -5.92 -20.48 0.01
CA ASN A 429 -6.13 -21.86 -0.38
C ASN A 429 -5.06 -22.80 0.21
N VAL A 430 -3.78 -22.41 0.20
CA VAL A 430 -2.72 -23.20 0.84
C VAL A 430 -2.99 -23.33 2.34
N ALA A 431 -3.43 -22.25 3.01
CA ALA A 431 -3.77 -22.27 4.43
C ALA A 431 -4.75 -23.39 4.78
N GLY A 432 -5.80 -23.56 3.96
CA GLY A 432 -6.77 -24.65 4.12
C GLY A 432 -6.14 -26.06 4.01
N HIS A 433 -5.16 -26.24 3.12
CA HIS A 433 -4.48 -27.52 2.94
C HIS A 433 -3.51 -27.87 4.08
N ILE A 434 -2.84 -26.87 4.67
CA ILE A 434 -1.87 -27.06 5.75
C ILE A 434 -2.44 -26.82 7.16
N GLN A 435 -3.75 -26.59 7.26
CA GLN A 435 -4.49 -26.35 8.51
C GLN A 435 -4.01 -25.14 9.31
N VAL A 436 -3.59 -24.08 8.63
CA VAL A 436 -3.25 -22.77 9.20
C VAL A 436 -4.39 -21.79 8.95
N SER A 437 -4.52 -20.74 9.79
CA SER A 437 -5.52 -19.70 9.59
C SER A 437 -5.38 -19.03 8.22
N PRO A 438 -6.43 -19.01 7.38
CA PRO A 438 -6.42 -18.31 6.09
C PRO A 438 -6.15 -16.81 6.23
N ASP A 439 -6.69 -16.17 7.28
CA ASP A 439 -6.44 -14.75 7.56
C ASP A 439 -4.95 -14.49 7.85
N TRP A 440 -4.33 -15.38 8.63
CA TRP A 440 -2.92 -15.26 8.99
C TRP A 440 -2.01 -15.41 7.77
N LEU A 441 -2.26 -16.44 6.97
CA LEU A 441 -1.41 -16.71 5.81
C LEU A 441 -1.65 -15.73 4.65
N SER A 442 -2.90 -15.27 4.46
CA SER A 442 -3.20 -14.21 3.49
C SER A 442 -2.55 -12.88 3.89
N ALA A 443 -2.54 -12.53 5.18
CA ALA A 443 -1.83 -11.35 5.69
C ALA A 443 -0.33 -11.41 5.35
N ALA A 444 0.29 -12.61 5.41
CA ALA A 444 1.70 -12.80 5.07
C ALA A 444 2.03 -12.43 3.62
N ASN A 445 1.07 -12.55 2.69
CA ASN A 445 1.27 -12.08 1.31
C ASN A 445 1.49 -10.57 1.25
N THR A 446 0.59 -9.78 1.87
CA THR A 446 0.73 -8.31 1.95
C THR A 446 2.03 -7.93 2.67
N VAL A 447 2.33 -8.56 3.80
CA VAL A 447 3.54 -8.24 4.57
C VAL A 447 4.82 -8.55 3.79
N GLY A 448 4.85 -9.65 3.05
CA GLY A 448 5.95 -9.95 2.12
C GLY A 448 6.02 -8.98 0.95
N ALA A 449 4.87 -8.64 0.38
CA ALA A 449 4.73 -7.68 -0.72
C ALA A 449 5.33 -6.31 -0.37
N THR A 450 5.12 -5.82 0.84
CA THR A 450 5.72 -4.55 1.30
C THR A 450 7.24 -4.61 1.36
N GLY A 451 7.83 -5.76 1.71
CA GLY A 451 9.27 -6.00 1.62
C GLY A 451 9.80 -5.94 0.18
N GLY A 452 9.04 -6.51 -0.78
CA GLY A 452 9.35 -6.45 -2.21
C GLY A 452 9.33 -5.03 -2.78
N LYS A 453 8.51 -4.15 -2.22
CA LYS A 453 8.43 -2.73 -2.60
C LYS A 453 9.75 -2.00 -2.43
N ILE A 454 10.56 -2.35 -1.41
CA ILE A 454 11.87 -1.73 -1.13
C ILE A 454 12.81 -1.84 -2.33
N ILE A 455 12.76 -2.96 -3.05
CA ILE A 455 13.70 -3.30 -4.15
C ILE A 455 13.03 -3.38 -5.51
N SER A 456 11.73 -3.09 -5.63
CA SER A 456 11.05 -3.16 -6.92
C SER A 456 11.65 -2.15 -7.91
N PRO A 457 11.86 -2.54 -9.19
CA PRO A 457 12.40 -1.64 -10.20
C PRO A 457 11.61 -0.34 -10.32
N GLN A 458 10.30 -0.40 -10.16
CA GLN A 458 9.42 0.78 -10.20
C GLN A 458 9.72 1.74 -9.03
N SER A 459 9.85 1.23 -7.80
CA SER A 459 10.14 2.07 -6.64
C SER A 459 11.54 2.69 -6.73
N ILE A 460 12.51 1.95 -7.23
CA ILE A 460 13.87 2.46 -7.45
C ILE A 460 13.88 3.55 -8.52
N ALA A 461 13.17 3.37 -9.64
CA ALA A 461 13.05 4.39 -10.68
C ALA A 461 12.40 5.69 -10.16
N ILE A 462 11.41 5.57 -9.26
CA ILE A 462 10.80 6.72 -8.59
C ILE A 462 11.82 7.42 -7.67
N ALA A 463 12.55 6.65 -6.87
CA ALA A 463 13.56 7.17 -5.96
C ALA A 463 14.70 7.90 -6.68
N THR A 464 15.16 7.35 -7.83
CA THR A 464 16.20 7.97 -8.66
C THR A 464 15.73 9.25 -9.32
N SER A 465 14.49 9.29 -9.83
CA SER A 465 13.94 10.48 -10.48
C SER A 465 13.77 11.65 -9.51
N ALA A 466 13.37 11.38 -8.27
CA ALA A 466 13.18 12.38 -7.23
C ALA A 466 14.46 13.10 -6.82
N GLY A 467 15.60 12.39 -6.84
CA GLY A 467 16.91 12.93 -6.47
C GLY A 467 17.78 13.40 -7.63
N ASN A 468 17.25 13.45 -8.88
CA ASN A 468 18.03 13.66 -10.10
C ASN A 468 19.22 12.68 -10.23
N GLN A 469 18.99 11.41 -9.87
CA GLN A 469 19.99 10.35 -9.81
C GLN A 469 19.82 9.31 -10.94
N GLN A 470 19.32 9.74 -12.10
CA GLN A 470 19.22 8.85 -13.27
C GLN A 470 20.57 8.19 -13.56
N GLY A 471 20.56 6.87 -13.76
CA GLY A 471 21.76 6.05 -13.95
C GLY A 471 22.39 5.48 -12.67
N LYS A 472 21.84 5.81 -11.48
CA LYS A 472 22.29 5.23 -10.18
C LYS A 472 21.31 4.17 -9.61
N GLU A 473 20.40 3.66 -10.43
CA GLU A 473 19.43 2.65 -10.04
C GLU A 473 20.10 1.43 -9.41
N GLY A 474 21.23 0.97 -10.01
CA GLY A 474 21.98 -0.17 -9.48
C GLY A 474 22.65 0.10 -8.13
N GLU A 475 23.09 1.33 -7.86
CA GLU A 475 23.69 1.71 -6.59
C GLU A 475 22.64 1.74 -5.47
N ILE A 476 21.45 2.32 -5.75
CA ILE A 476 20.32 2.35 -4.82
C ILE A 476 19.82 0.93 -4.55
N LEU A 477 19.65 0.10 -5.59
CA LEU A 477 19.25 -1.30 -5.45
C LEU A 477 20.21 -2.07 -4.56
N LYS A 478 21.53 -1.96 -4.83
CA LYS A 478 22.57 -2.62 -4.02
C LYS A 478 22.50 -2.19 -2.54
N SER A 479 22.21 -0.91 -2.28
CA SER A 479 22.06 -0.37 -0.94
C SER A 479 20.79 -0.88 -0.23
N ALA A 480 19.69 -1.11 -0.98
CA ALA A 480 18.38 -1.50 -0.45
C ALA A 480 18.21 -3.02 -0.24
N ILE A 481 18.87 -3.86 -1.05
CA ILE A 481 18.74 -5.33 -1.02
C ILE A 481 18.92 -5.93 0.40
N PRO A 482 19.96 -5.60 1.18
CA PRO A 482 20.13 -6.22 2.49
C PRO A 482 18.94 -6.01 3.44
N TYR A 483 18.32 -4.82 3.34
CA TYR A 483 17.15 -4.49 4.16
C TYR A 483 15.89 -5.21 3.71
N ALA A 484 15.68 -5.34 2.41
CA ALA A 484 14.56 -6.12 1.86
C ALA A 484 14.68 -7.61 2.22
N LEU A 485 15.87 -8.19 2.11
CA LEU A 485 16.11 -9.57 2.50
C LEU A 485 15.90 -9.79 3.99
N ALA A 486 16.47 -8.94 4.85
CA ALA A 486 16.23 -9.00 6.29
C ALA A 486 14.74 -8.84 6.64
N TYR A 487 14.05 -7.93 5.97
CA TYR A 487 12.61 -7.70 6.13
C TYR A 487 11.81 -8.99 5.87
N VAL A 488 12.01 -9.62 4.71
CA VAL A 488 11.27 -10.81 4.29
C VAL A 488 11.62 -12.03 5.18
N LEU A 489 12.89 -12.16 5.59
CA LEU A 489 13.29 -13.22 6.51
C LEU A 489 12.65 -13.07 7.90
N ILE A 490 12.66 -11.85 8.46
CA ILE A 490 12.04 -11.58 9.76
C ILE A 490 10.54 -11.87 9.70
N THR A 491 9.86 -11.40 8.66
CA THR A 491 8.43 -11.67 8.49
C THR A 491 8.12 -13.14 8.28
N GLY A 492 8.95 -13.87 7.52
CA GLY A 492 8.80 -15.32 7.35
C GLY A 492 8.90 -16.07 8.67
N VAL A 493 9.87 -15.70 9.51
CA VAL A 493 10.03 -16.29 10.84
C VAL A 493 8.84 -15.99 11.74
N ILE A 494 8.34 -14.74 11.74
CA ILE A 494 7.15 -14.35 12.52
C ILE A 494 5.92 -15.14 12.05
N VAL A 495 5.70 -15.20 10.75
CA VAL A 495 4.55 -15.92 10.18
C VAL A 495 4.60 -17.40 10.55
N TYR A 496 5.78 -18.02 10.49
CA TYR A 496 5.99 -19.42 10.83
C TYR A 496 5.81 -19.74 12.33
N ILE A 497 6.32 -18.88 13.22
CA ILE A 497 6.22 -19.11 14.68
C ILE A 497 4.78 -19.01 15.18
N PHE A 498 3.99 -18.13 14.57
CA PHE A 498 2.61 -17.87 15.01
C PHE A 498 1.55 -18.50 14.09
N SER A 499 1.95 -19.38 13.17
CA SER A 499 1.06 -20.14 12.28
C SER A 499 0.41 -21.37 12.94
#